data_4cc34e43058b9a6d37face2b0c8d84f3
#
_entry.id   4cc34e43058b9a6d37face2b0c8d84f3
#
_cell.length_a   1.000
_cell.length_b   1.000
_cell.length_c   1.000
_cell.angle_alpha   90.00
_cell.angle_beta   90.00
_cell.angle_gamma   90.00
#
_symmetry.space_group_name_H-M   'P 1'
#
loop_
_entity.id
_entity.type
_entity.pdbx_description
1 polymer ?
#
loop_
_entity_poly.entity_id
_entity_poly.type
_entity_poly.pdbx_seq_one_letter_code
_entity_poly.pdbx_strand_id
1 'polypeptide(L)'
;MKNILITGSSGFIGYHLSLLFLKKGFRVYGIDDMSDGYDVKLKQWRLKELKKNKYFIFAKTNIASEKSLENYFLKNFRRNKIETIVNLAAGTGVRKSTLFPNSYYQSNLIGTLNLIKLSRKYAVKSFVQASTSSVYGDSKEKSFKIDSETSKPDSIYASSKKAAEVLLHSYHSLYSQ
;
A
#
# COMPACT_ATOMS: atom_id res chain seq x y z
N MET A 1 8.36 -19.02 -10.77
CA MET A 1 7.69 -17.71 -11.02
C MET A 1 7.69 -16.95 -9.71
N LYS A 2 8.13 -15.68 -9.71
CA LYS A 2 8.18 -14.84 -8.51
C LYS A 2 6.77 -14.33 -8.18
N ASN A 3 6.47 -14.23 -6.89
CA ASN A 3 5.19 -13.76 -6.37
C ASN A 3 5.35 -12.37 -5.76
N ILE A 4 4.46 -11.44 -6.11
CA ILE A 4 4.41 -10.10 -5.56
C ILE A 4 2.99 -9.78 -5.07
N LEU A 5 2.88 -9.16 -3.92
CA LEU A 5 1.62 -8.60 -3.40
C LEU A 5 1.60 -7.09 -3.68
N ILE A 6 0.54 -6.62 -4.33
CA ILE A 6 0.30 -5.20 -4.57
C ILE A 6 -1.01 -4.83 -3.88
N THR A 7 -0.95 -3.95 -2.89
CA THR A 7 -2.15 -3.39 -2.25
C THR A 7 -2.63 -2.16 -3.01
N GLY A 8 -3.92 -1.85 -2.95
CA GLY A 8 -4.48 -0.78 -3.79
C GLY A 8 -4.41 -1.10 -5.29
N SER A 9 -4.48 -2.39 -5.64
CA SER A 9 -4.24 -2.88 -7.00
C SER A 9 -5.25 -2.39 -8.04
N SER A 10 -6.45 -1.98 -7.63
CA SER A 10 -7.47 -1.37 -8.50
C SER A 10 -7.33 0.16 -8.59
N GLY A 11 -6.41 0.76 -7.83
CA GLY A 11 -6.03 2.16 -7.92
C GLY A 11 -5.26 2.48 -9.21
N PHE A 12 -5.00 3.77 -9.46
CA PHE A 12 -4.29 4.20 -10.67
C PHE A 12 -2.88 3.59 -10.75
N ILE A 13 -2.06 3.83 -9.74
CA ILE A 13 -0.68 3.32 -9.71
C ILE A 13 -0.68 1.79 -9.61
N GLY A 14 -1.52 1.21 -8.74
CA GLY A 14 -1.59 -0.23 -8.52
C GLY A 14 -1.96 -1.01 -9.77
N TYR A 15 -2.87 -0.49 -10.58
CA TYR A 15 -3.25 -1.08 -11.87
C TYR A 15 -2.07 -1.15 -12.84
N HIS A 16 -1.40 -0.01 -13.08
CA HIS A 16 -0.28 0.05 -14.02
C HIS A 16 0.92 -0.79 -13.54
N LEU A 17 1.19 -0.77 -12.24
CA LEU A 17 2.25 -1.59 -11.66
C LEU A 17 1.93 -3.09 -11.78
N SER A 18 0.67 -3.48 -11.54
CA SER A 18 0.23 -4.87 -11.72
C SER A 18 0.42 -5.34 -13.16
N LEU A 19 0.03 -4.53 -14.16
CA LEU A 19 0.26 -4.84 -15.58
C LEU A 19 1.75 -5.01 -15.89
N LEU A 20 2.60 -4.13 -15.37
CA LEU A 20 4.04 -4.19 -15.57
C LEU A 20 4.63 -5.50 -15.03
N PHE A 21 4.29 -5.89 -13.80
CA PHE A 21 4.79 -7.13 -13.21
C PHE A 21 4.24 -8.38 -13.89
N LEU A 22 2.98 -8.38 -14.31
CA LEU A 22 2.41 -9.45 -15.11
C LEU A 22 3.15 -9.62 -16.44
N LYS A 23 3.45 -8.52 -17.14
CA LYS A 23 4.26 -8.52 -18.36
C LYS A 23 5.68 -9.05 -18.13
N LYS A 24 6.25 -8.83 -16.95
CA LYS A 24 7.56 -9.35 -16.53
C LYS A 24 7.54 -10.82 -16.05
N GLY A 25 6.41 -11.52 -16.15
CA GLY A 25 6.28 -12.92 -15.80
C GLY A 25 6.12 -13.19 -14.29
N PHE A 26 5.73 -12.19 -13.51
CA PHE A 26 5.40 -12.40 -12.10
C PHE A 26 3.96 -12.91 -11.93
N ARG A 27 3.71 -13.63 -10.83
CA ARG A 27 2.37 -13.82 -10.32
C ARG A 27 2.05 -12.65 -9.40
N VAL A 28 0.99 -11.92 -9.72
CA VAL A 28 0.58 -10.73 -8.98
C VAL A 28 -0.63 -11.06 -8.11
N TYR A 29 -0.46 -10.93 -6.80
CA TYR A 29 -1.53 -10.96 -5.83
C TYR A 29 -1.97 -9.51 -5.61
N GLY A 30 -3.18 -9.17 -6.05
CA GLY A 30 -3.75 -7.83 -5.89
C GLY A 30 -4.78 -7.80 -4.77
N ILE A 31 -4.68 -6.85 -3.86
CA ILE A 31 -5.76 -6.56 -2.90
C ILE A 31 -6.19 -5.10 -3.00
N ASP A 32 -7.48 -4.86 -2.84
CA ASP A 32 -8.10 -3.53 -2.80
C ASP A 32 -9.41 -3.65 -2.02
N ASP A 33 -9.77 -2.68 -1.23
CA ASP A 33 -11.06 -2.67 -0.51
C ASP A 33 -12.22 -2.21 -1.38
N MET A 34 -11.92 -1.70 -2.56
CA MET A 34 -12.88 -1.15 -3.52
C MET A 34 -13.69 0.01 -2.93
N SER A 35 -13.09 0.76 -2.00
CA SER A 35 -13.70 1.95 -1.40
C SER A 35 -13.95 3.06 -2.42
N ASP A 36 -14.85 3.97 -2.07
CA ASP A 36 -15.35 5.07 -2.90
C ASP A 36 -14.50 6.35 -2.85
N GLY A 37 -13.23 6.23 -2.56
CA GLY A 37 -12.28 7.36 -2.56
C GLY A 37 -12.32 8.19 -3.85
N TYR A 38 -12.68 7.53 -4.95
CA TYR A 38 -13.03 8.10 -6.26
C TYR A 38 -13.95 7.11 -7.02
N ASP A 39 -14.29 7.39 -8.28
CA ASP A 39 -15.26 6.58 -9.06
C ASP A 39 -14.95 5.07 -9.03
N VAL A 40 -15.81 4.33 -8.36
CA VAL A 40 -15.71 2.87 -8.20
C VAL A 40 -15.83 2.15 -9.55
N LYS A 41 -16.54 2.70 -10.53
CA LYS A 41 -16.66 2.10 -11.88
C LYS A 41 -15.28 2.03 -12.55
N LEU A 42 -14.44 3.03 -12.32
CA LEU A 42 -13.07 3.03 -12.84
C LEU A 42 -12.19 1.95 -12.18
N LYS A 43 -12.34 1.74 -10.86
CA LYS A 43 -11.69 0.62 -10.16
C LYS A 43 -12.16 -0.73 -10.69
N GLN A 44 -13.47 -0.88 -10.92
CA GLN A 44 -14.08 -2.11 -11.47
C GLN A 44 -13.56 -2.41 -12.88
N TRP A 45 -13.46 -1.40 -13.74
CA TRP A 45 -12.91 -1.55 -15.07
C TRP A 45 -11.44 -2.01 -15.02
N ARG A 46 -10.59 -1.36 -14.22
CA ARG A 46 -9.18 -1.77 -14.05
C ARG A 46 -9.07 -3.21 -13.55
N LEU A 47 -9.89 -3.57 -12.57
CA LEU A 47 -9.92 -4.94 -12.04
C LEU A 47 -10.34 -5.96 -13.11
N LYS A 48 -11.34 -5.63 -13.95
CA LYS A 48 -11.77 -6.47 -15.08
C LYS A 48 -10.61 -6.69 -16.06
N GLU A 49 -9.86 -5.65 -16.40
CA GLU A 49 -8.71 -5.75 -17.30
C GLU A 49 -7.59 -6.63 -16.69
N LEU A 50 -7.25 -6.43 -15.42
CA LEU A 50 -6.24 -7.26 -14.75
C LEU A 50 -6.63 -8.74 -14.69
N LYS A 51 -7.90 -9.05 -14.44
CA LYS A 51 -8.41 -10.44 -14.37
C LYS A 51 -8.36 -11.20 -15.70
N LYS A 52 -8.14 -10.54 -16.83
CA LYS A 52 -7.87 -11.23 -18.12
C LYS A 52 -6.57 -12.03 -18.08
N ASN A 53 -5.64 -11.68 -17.18
CA ASN A 53 -4.38 -12.42 -17.03
C ASN A 53 -4.52 -13.50 -15.94
N LYS A 54 -4.30 -14.76 -16.28
CA LYS A 54 -4.41 -15.91 -15.37
C LYS A 54 -3.46 -15.87 -14.17
N TYR A 55 -2.41 -15.06 -14.22
CA TYR A 55 -1.44 -14.89 -13.14
C TYR A 55 -1.78 -13.73 -12.20
N PHE A 56 -2.90 -13.03 -12.43
CA PHE A 56 -3.43 -12.04 -11.52
C PHE A 56 -4.48 -12.64 -10.59
N ILE A 57 -4.21 -12.61 -9.29
CA ILE A 57 -5.10 -13.16 -8.26
C ILE A 57 -5.59 -12.00 -7.41
N PHE A 58 -6.89 -11.76 -7.39
CA PHE A 58 -7.51 -10.64 -6.67
C PHE A 58 -8.29 -11.09 -5.45
N ALA A 59 -8.19 -10.31 -4.38
CA ALA A 59 -9.12 -10.37 -3.25
C ALA A 59 -9.57 -8.97 -2.82
N LYS A 60 -10.87 -8.81 -2.58
CA LYS A 60 -11.40 -7.62 -1.91
C LYS A 60 -11.04 -7.70 -0.43
N THR A 61 -10.09 -6.88 0.01
CA THR A 61 -9.54 -6.91 1.38
C THR A 61 -9.16 -5.52 1.82
N ASN A 62 -9.59 -5.13 3.02
CA ASN A 62 -9.16 -3.89 3.66
C ASN A 62 -7.92 -4.19 4.52
N ILE A 63 -6.81 -3.48 4.25
CA ILE A 63 -5.55 -3.65 4.99
C ILE A 63 -5.65 -3.21 6.47
N ALA A 64 -6.57 -2.31 6.81
CA ALA A 64 -6.83 -1.90 8.18
C ALA A 64 -7.54 -2.99 9.00
N SER A 65 -8.20 -3.97 8.37
CA SER A 65 -8.81 -5.10 9.04
C SER A 65 -7.78 -6.22 9.26
N GLU A 66 -7.17 -6.26 10.44
CA GLU A 66 -6.15 -7.26 10.80
C GLU A 66 -6.65 -8.69 10.53
N LYS A 67 -7.83 -9.04 11.01
CA LYS A 67 -8.43 -10.38 10.83
C LYS A 67 -8.62 -10.74 9.35
N SER A 68 -9.12 -9.81 8.54
CA SER A 68 -9.34 -10.06 7.10
C SER A 68 -8.02 -10.26 6.37
N LEU A 69 -7.01 -9.47 6.73
CA LEU A 69 -5.70 -9.53 6.12
C LEU A 69 -4.95 -10.81 6.55
N GLU A 70 -5.02 -11.21 7.83
CA GLU A 70 -4.46 -12.49 8.30
C GLU A 70 -5.07 -13.69 7.58
N ASN A 71 -6.40 -13.74 7.46
CA ASN A 71 -7.09 -14.80 6.73
C ASN A 71 -6.66 -14.84 5.26
N TYR A 72 -6.48 -13.68 4.64
CA TYR A 72 -5.98 -13.59 3.27
C TYR A 72 -4.56 -14.17 3.15
N PHE A 73 -3.67 -13.83 4.07
CA PHE A 73 -2.30 -14.36 4.08
C PHE A 73 -2.26 -15.86 4.34
N LEU A 74 -3.02 -16.36 5.30
CA LEU A 74 -3.13 -17.80 5.58
C LEU A 74 -3.58 -18.59 4.36
N LYS A 75 -4.60 -18.10 3.65
CA LYS A 75 -5.16 -18.77 2.48
C LYS A 75 -4.16 -18.82 1.31
N ASN A 76 -3.45 -17.73 1.06
CA ASN A 76 -2.67 -17.58 -0.17
C ASN A 76 -1.19 -17.88 0.01
N PHE A 77 -0.62 -17.66 1.20
CA PHE A 77 0.83 -17.63 1.40
C PHE A 77 1.37 -18.67 2.38
N ARG A 78 0.52 -19.52 2.93
CA ARG A 78 0.96 -20.65 3.77
C ARG A 78 1.90 -21.58 3.00
N ARG A 79 1.66 -21.81 1.69
CA ARG A 79 2.45 -22.68 0.82
C ARG A 79 3.20 -21.93 -0.29
N ASN A 80 2.81 -20.70 -0.58
CA ASN A 80 3.41 -19.87 -1.62
C ASN A 80 4.21 -18.74 -0.98
N LYS A 81 5.51 -18.67 -1.23
CA LYS A 81 6.30 -17.54 -0.73
C LYS A 81 5.96 -16.27 -1.51
N ILE A 82 5.69 -15.17 -0.80
CA ILE A 82 5.74 -13.81 -1.35
C ILE A 82 7.18 -13.32 -1.23
N GLU A 83 7.70 -12.74 -2.30
CA GLU A 83 9.03 -12.14 -2.29
C GLU A 83 8.98 -10.66 -1.94
N THR A 84 7.96 -9.97 -2.41
CA THR A 84 7.84 -8.51 -2.27
C THR A 84 6.40 -8.12 -1.98
N ILE A 85 6.22 -7.16 -1.09
CA ILE A 85 4.97 -6.42 -0.89
C ILE A 85 5.18 -4.99 -1.37
N VAL A 86 4.29 -4.50 -2.23
CA VAL A 86 4.22 -3.08 -2.61
C VAL A 86 2.93 -2.50 -2.04
N ASN A 87 3.06 -1.67 -1.02
CA ASN A 87 1.92 -1.05 -0.34
C ASN A 87 1.55 0.29 -0.98
N LEU A 88 0.51 0.27 -1.81
CA LEU A 88 -0.08 1.45 -2.45
C LEU A 88 -1.48 1.77 -1.92
N ALA A 89 -2.08 0.87 -1.12
CA ALA A 89 -3.36 1.12 -0.49
C ALA A 89 -3.23 2.25 0.53
N ALA A 90 -4.04 3.28 0.35
CA ALA A 90 -4.06 4.45 1.23
C ALA A 90 -5.37 5.22 1.07
N GLY A 91 -5.82 5.86 2.13
CA GLY A 91 -6.70 7.02 2.01
C GLY A 91 -5.92 8.16 1.36
N THR A 92 -6.45 8.72 0.27
CA THR A 92 -5.78 9.76 -0.53
C THR A 92 -6.57 11.06 -0.52
N GLY A 93 -5.89 12.19 -0.74
CA GLY A 93 -6.49 13.52 -0.82
C GLY A 93 -6.39 14.32 0.47
N VAL A 94 -5.66 15.42 0.40
CA VAL A 94 -5.38 16.33 1.53
C VAL A 94 -6.67 16.89 2.13
N ARG A 95 -7.55 17.48 1.30
CA ARG A 95 -8.80 18.12 1.79
C ARG A 95 -9.74 17.13 2.46
N LYS A 96 -9.92 15.94 1.87
CA LYS A 96 -10.80 14.90 2.42
C LYS A 96 -10.28 14.37 3.76
N SER A 97 -8.96 14.38 3.99
CA SER A 97 -8.37 13.93 5.24
C SER A 97 -8.77 14.77 6.45
N THR A 98 -9.03 16.05 6.26
CA THR A 98 -9.51 16.95 7.34
C THR A 98 -10.92 16.56 7.82
N LEU A 99 -11.77 16.08 6.90
CA LEU A 99 -13.14 15.67 7.24
C LEU A 99 -13.21 14.28 7.89
N PHE A 100 -12.28 13.38 7.55
CA PHE A 100 -12.30 11.98 7.98
C PHE A 100 -10.95 11.52 8.55
N PRO A 101 -10.37 12.20 9.55
CA PRO A 101 -9.00 11.94 10.01
C PRO A 101 -8.78 10.48 10.45
N ASN A 102 -9.72 9.91 11.18
CA ASN A 102 -9.61 8.54 11.67
C ASN A 102 -9.47 7.51 10.53
N SER A 103 -10.20 7.68 9.43
CA SER A 103 -10.13 6.75 8.30
C SER A 103 -8.75 6.78 7.62
N TYR A 104 -8.10 7.94 7.60
CA TYR A 104 -6.74 8.07 7.07
C TYR A 104 -5.70 7.39 7.94
N TYR A 105 -5.75 7.57 9.26
CA TYR A 105 -4.86 6.86 10.17
C TYR A 105 -5.11 5.34 10.15
N GLN A 106 -6.37 4.91 10.11
CA GLN A 106 -6.71 3.50 9.99
C GLN A 106 -6.14 2.89 8.71
N SER A 107 -6.33 3.52 7.57
CA SER A 107 -5.84 2.99 6.30
C SER A 107 -4.32 3.11 6.18
N ASN A 108 -3.75 4.31 6.43
CA ASN A 108 -2.38 4.62 6.07
C ASN A 108 -1.37 4.16 7.12
N LEU A 109 -1.71 4.21 8.41
CA LEU A 109 -0.82 3.80 9.50
C LEU A 109 -1.13 2.38 9.98
N ILE A 110 -2.36 2.13 10.46
CA ILE A 110 -2.73 0.80 11.00
C ILE A 110 -2.69 -0.25 9.90
N GLY A 111 -3.17 0.06 8.70
CA GLY A 111 -3.06 -0.84 7.55
C GLY A 111 -1.60 -1.18 7.21
N THR A 112 -0.70 -0.21 7.26
CA THR A 112 0.74 -0.44 7.07
C THR A 112 1.32 -1.30 8.20
N LEU A 113 0.94 -1.05 9.46
CA LEU A 113 1.36 -1.86 10.61
C LEU A 113 0.93 -3.32 10.44
N ASN A 114 -0.31 -3.57 10.05
CA ASN A 114 -0.81 -4.93 9.82
C ASN A 114 -0.01 -5.64 8.70
N LEU A 115 0.28 -4.93 7.62
CA LEU A 115 1.05 -5.48 6.50
C LEU A 115 2.50 -5.79 6.89
N ILE A 116 3.19 -4.91 7.62
CA ILE A 116 4.59 -5.15 7.98
C ILE A 116 4.73 -6.28 9.03
N LYS A 117 3.76 -6.41 9.96
CA LYS A 117 3.67 -7.56 10.88
C LYS A 117 3.58 -8.89 10.10
N LEU A 118 2.72 -8.93 9.09
CA LEU A 118 2.55 -10.13 8.26
C LEU A 118 3.74 -10.34 7.32
N SER A 119 4.34 -9.27 6.79
CA SER A 119 5.59 -9.35 6.02
C SER A 119 6.66 -10.10 6.80
N ARG A 120 6.85 -9.74 8.06
CA ARG A 120 7.78 -10.42 8.97
C ARG A 120 7.37 -11.88 9.25
N LYS A 121 6.11 -12.11 9.63
CA LYS A 121 5.57 -13.46 9.94
C LYS A 121 5.75 -14.44 8.77
N TYR A 122 5.64 -13.97 7.54
CA TYR A 122 5.76 -14.77 6.31
C TYR A 122 7.13 -14.66 5.63
N ALA A 123 8.12 -14.07 6.30
CA ALA A 123 9.50 -13.91 5.81
C ALA A 123 9.57 -13.30 4.39
N VAL A 124 8.79 -12.23 4.16
CA VAL A 124 8.82 -11.45 2.92
C VAL A 124 10.15 -10.71 2.83
N LYS A 125 10.82 -10.80 1.69
CA LYS A 125 12.19 -10.27 1.52
C LYS A 125 12.24 -8.75 1.36
N SER A 126 11.19 -8.16 0.76
CA SER A 126 11.19 -6.74 0.43
C SER A 126 9.81 -6.13 0.68
N PHE A 127 9.78 -5.00 1.35
CA PHE A 127 8.60 -4.20 1.60
C PHE A 127 8.80 -2.80 1.00
N VAL A 128 7.96 -2.41 0.06
CA VAL A 128 8.00 -1.10 -0.60
C VAL A 128 6.76 -0.32 -0.21
N GLN A 129 6.95 0.84 0.41
CA GLN A 129 5.88 1.74 0.85
C GLN A 129 5.81 2.96 -0.07
N ALA A 130 4.67 3.21 -0.66
CA ALA A 130 4.44 4.51 -1.28
C ALA A 130 4.28 5.59 -0.20
N SER A 131 5.03 6.67 -0.30
CA SER A 131 4.85 7.88 0.48
C SER A 131 4.19 8.98 -0.36
N THR A 132 4.44 10.23 -0.08
CA THR A 132 3.83 11.38 -0.74
C THR A 132 4.75 12.61 -0.66
N SER A 133 4.72 13.45 -1.70
CA SER A 133 5.38 14.76 -1.64
C SER A 133 4.78 15.69 -0.58
N SER A 134 3.56 15.43 -0.13
CA SER A 134 2.94 16.22 0.94
C SER A 134 3.67 16.14 2.30
N VAL A 135 4.59 15.17 2.49
CA VAL A 135 5.41 15.09 3.71
C VAL A 135 6.39 16.25 3.87
N TYR A 136 6.71 16.94 2.76
CA TYR A 136 7.59 18.10 2.79
C TYR A 136 6.91 19.38 3.35
N GLY A 137 5.58 19.37 3.58
CA GLY A 137 4.83 20.48 4.14
C GLY A 137 4.94 21.75 3.29
N ASP A 138 4.95 22.91 3.94
CA ASP A 138 5.12 24.23 3.31
C ASP A 138 6.61 24.56 3.10
N SER A 139 7.31 23.65 2.39
CA SER A 139 8.71 23.88 2.06
C SER A 139 8.85 25.00 1.03
N LYS A 140 9.72 25.97 1.32
CA LYS A 140 10.08 27.06 0.40
C LYS A 140 11.15 26.68 -0.63
N GLU A 141 11.58 25.42 -0.63
CA GLU A 141 12.55 24.91 -1.60
C GLU A 141 11.93 24.86 -3.00
N LYS A 142 12.71 25.26 -4.01
CA LYS A 142 12.28 25.19 -5.43
C LYS A 142 12.06 23.74 -5.90
N SER A 143 12.71 22.77 -5.28
CA SER A 143 12.58 21.34 -5.57
C SER A 143 12.77 20.52 -4.29
N PHE A 144 11.97 19.50 -4.10
CA PHE A 144 12.11 18.57 -2.99
C PHE A 144 13.31 17.64 -3.22
N LYS A 145 14.10 17.43 -2.19
CA LYS A 145 15.23 16.50 -2.17
C LYS A 145 14.98 15.39 -1.16
N ILE A 146 15.70 14.28 -1.29
CA ILE A 146 15.55 13.12 -0.38
C ILE A 146 15.93 13.49 1.07
N ASP A 147 16.88 14.38 1.23
CA ASP A 147 17.40 14.88 2.50
C ASP A 147 16.68 16.12 3.04
N SER A 148 15.69 16.65 2.30
CA SER A 148 14.87 17.77 2.78
C SER A 148 14.07 17.36 4.01
N GLU A 149 13.84 18.33 4.91
CA GLU A 149 13.09 18.12 6.14
C GLU A 149 11.64 17.69 5.87
N THR A 150 11.15 16.69 6.60
CA THR A 150 9.79 16.17 6.49
C THR A 150 9.10 15.99 7.86
N SER A 151 9.60 16.68 8.91
CA SER A 151 9.08 16.52 10.28
C SER A 151 7.79 17.30 10.53
N LYS A 152 7.42 18.24 9.63
CA LYS A 152 6.29 19.17 9.81
C LYS A 152 5.28 19.07 8.65
N PRO A 153 4.60 17.92 8.48
CA PRO A 153 3.57 17.79 7.45
C PRO A 153 2.34 18.63 7.77
N ASP A 154 1.79 19.34 6.77
CA ASP A 154 0.70 20.34 6.96
C ASP A 154 -0.70 19.76 6.83
N SER A 155 -0.86 18.46 6.72
CA SER A 155 -2.18 17.84 6.60
C SER A 155 -2.25 16.50 7.31
N ILE A 156 -3.48 16.10 7.68
CA ILE A 156 -3.76 14.77 8.25
C ILE A 156 -3.30 13.66 7.29
N TYR A 157 -3.53 13.84 6.00
CA TYR A 157 -3.03 12.89 4.99
C TYR A 157 -1.51 12.76 5.05
N ALA A 158 -0.79 13.86 4.96
CA ALA A 158 0.67 13.89 5.01
C ALA A 158 1.21 13.31 6.32
N SER A 159 0.62 13.72 7.45
CA SER A 159 0.96 13.22 8.79
C SER A 159 0.78 11.70 8.89
N SER A 160 -0.33 11.15 8.40
CA SER A 160 -0.57 9.70 8.42
C SER A 160 0.43 8.92 7.54
N LYS A 161 0.87 9.50 6.41
CA LYS A 161 1.90 8.91 5.55
C LYS A 161 3.29 8.99 6.18
N LYS A 162 3.62 10.13 6.80
CA LYS A 162 4.89 10.29 7.54
C LYS A 162 4.98 9.34 8.73
N ALA A 163 3.88 9.17 9.48
CA ALA A 163 3.83 8.20 10.58
C ALA A 163 4.12 6.77 10.10
N ALA A 164 3.62 6.39 8.91
CA ALA A 164 3.94 5.09 8.31
C ALA A 164 5.43 4.96 7.94
N GLU A 165 6.10 6.03 7.45
CA GLU A 165 7.54 6.00 7.20
C GLU A 165 8.34 5.75 8.48
N VAL A 166 8.01 6.49 9.55
CA VAL A 166 8.67 6.35 10.86
C VAL A 166 8.45 4.95 11.45
N LEU A 167 7.24 4.42 11.35
CA LEU A 167 6.92 3.05 11.75
C LEU A 167 7.80 2.03 11.01
N LEU A 168 7.92 2.15 9.70
CA LEU A 168 8.69 1.22 8.88
C LEU A 168 10.19 1.32 9.16
N HIS A 169 10.70 2.53 9.39
CA HIS A 169 12.09 2.72 9.83
C HIS A 169 12.38 1.98 11.16
N SER A 170 11.46 2.08 12.13
CA SER A 170 11.58 1.35 13.40
C SER A 170 11.56 -0.16 13.19
N TYR A 171 10.72 -0.68 12.29
CA TYR A 171 10.72 -2.10 11.94
C TYR A 171 12.02 -2.54 11.27
N HIS A 172 12.57 -1.72 10.39
CA HIS A 172 13.87 -1.98 9.77
C HIS A 172 14.98 -2.05 10.82
N SER A 173 15.05 -1.07 11.73
CA SER A 173 16.07 -1.01 12.79
C SER A 173 16.00 -2.20 13.75
N LEU A 174 14.78 -2.63 14.10
CA LEU A 174 14.57 -3.71 15.08
C LEU A 174 14.71 -5.12 14.48
N TYR A 175 14.36 -5.29 13.21
CA TYR A 175 14.17 -6.61 12.60
C TYR A 175 14.93 -6.80 11.29
N SER A 176 15.69 -5.81 10.82
CA SER A 176 16.45 -5.83 9.55
C SER A 176 15.58 -6.16 8.34
N GLN A 177 14.35 -5.65 8.34
CA GLN A 177 13.32 -5.93 7.32
C GLN A 177 13.13 -4.74 6.37
#